data_900da8e53b5a759f936eabb833b4eea2
#
_entry.id   900da8e53b5a759f936eabb833b4eea2
#
_cell.length_a   1.000
_cell.length_b   1.000
_cell.length_c   1.000
_cell.angle_alpha   90.00
_cell.angle_beta   90.00
_cell.angle_gamma   90.00
#
_symmetry.space_group_name_H-M   'P 1'
#
loop_
_entity.id
_entity.type
_entity.pdbx_description
1 polymer ?
#
loop_
_entity_poly.entity_id
_entity_poly.type
_entity_poly.pdbx_seq_one_letter_code
_entity_poly.pdbx_strand_id
1 'polypeptide(L)'
;RHIPNIQIVNDWFEDGDVVIAPWLVGDDHRRIPKMSAKYMFGHFELPHFKMNAMVEMPDHGEVKVESFGGFDRVFSGHFHLRQQKKNINYIGNCFPHNYADAGDADRGMMILEWGSEPVYHSWPGQPLYRVLKLSQVIDSAPKILVPNMHVRVELDIDISYEEANFIKDTFVKDYNLREMALIPVKSSAVDTDMAPGEVKFESVDQIVTDQLTNIESEFYDPKLLLKIYQNL
;
A
#
# COMPACT_ATOMS: atom_id res chain seq x y z
N ARG A 1 -23.11 23.14 2.34
CA ARG A 1 -22.36 24.42 2.52
C ARG A 1 -21.80 24.80 1.16
N HIS A 2 -22.23 25.95 0.64
CA HIS A 2 -21.66 26.47 -0.60
C HIS A 2 -20.26 27.02 -0.32
N ILE A 3 -19.26 26.53 -1.03
CA ILE A 3 -17.88 27.02 -0.97
C ILE A 3 -17.67 27.81 -2.26
N PRO A 4 -17.38 29.12 -2.18
CA PRO A 4 -17.13 29.93 -3.37
C PRO A 4 -15.99 29.32 -4.22
N ASN A 5 -16.15 29.34 -5.52
CA ASN A 5 -15.16 28.84 -6.48
C ASN A 5 -14.89 27.31 -6.45
N ILE A 6 -15.78 26.54 -5.81
CA ILE A 6 -15.74 25.07 -5.87
C ILE A 6 -17.05 24.57 -6.48
N GLN A 7 -16.94 23.81 -7.55
CA GLN A 7 -18.05 23.09 -8.15
C GLN A 7 -17.91 21.61 -7.79
N ILE A 8 -18.96 21.03 -7.22
CA ILE A 8 -19.05 19.57 -6.98
C ILE A 8 -19.75 18.96 -8.18
N VAL A 9 -19.09 18.00 -8.82
CA VAL A 9 -19.62 17.27 -9.97
C VAL A 9 -19.77 15.80 -9.58
N ASN A 10 -20.99 15.29 -9.66
CA ASN A 10 -21.33 13.91 -9.27
C ASN A 10 -21.53 12.98 -10.47
N ASP A 11 -21.37 13.49 -11.68
CA ASP A 11 -21.55 12.77 -12.94
C ASP A 11 -20.41 13.14 -13.90
N TRP A 12 -20.50 12.72 -15.13
CA TRP A 12 -19.56 13.09 -16.17
C TRP A 12 -19.51 14.61 -16.35
N PHE A 13 -18.31 15.13 -16.48
CA PHE A 13 -18.05 16.53 -16.78
C PHE A 13 -17.25 16.64 -18.07
N GLU A 14 -17.71 17.48 -18.97
CA GLU A 14 -17.09 17.73 -20.28
C GLU A 14 -16.95 19.23 -20.47
N ASP A 15 -15.74 19.70 -20.70
CA ASP A 15 -15.46 21.12 -20.99
C ASP A 15 -14.25 21.23 -21.94
N GLY A 16 -14.55 21.56 -23.19
CA GLY A 16 -13.54 21.69 -24.25
C GLY A 16 -12.65 20.46 -24.39
N ASP A 17 -11.39 20.59 -24.05
CA ASP A 17 -10.38 19.55 -24.18
C ASP A 17 -10.35 18.56 -22.99
N VAL A 18 -11.27 18.68 -22.04
CA VAL A 18 -11.24 17.93 -20.78
C VAL A 18 -12.51 17.12 -20.57
N VAL A 19 -12.33 15.87 -20.19
CA VAL A 19 -13.39 14.99 -19.67
C VAL A 19 -12.99 14.52 -18.27
N ILE A 20 -13.91 14.62 -17.32
CA ILE A 20 -13.78 14.03 -15.99
C ILE A 20 -14.85 12.95 -15.85
N ALA A 21 -14.40 11.70 -15.62
CA ALA A 21 -15.28 10.57 -15.39
C ALA A 21 -15.52 10.38 -13.88
N PRO A 22 -16.76 10.10 -13.47
CA PRO A 22 -17.04 9.63 -12.11
C PRO A 22 -16.50 8.22 -11.91
N TRP A 23 -16.65 7.66 -10.72
CA TRP A 23 -16.50 6.22 -10.52
C TRP A 23 -17.50 5.48 -11.42
N LEU A 24 -16.98 4.59 -12.26
CA LEU A 24 -17.80 3.88 -13.25
C LEU A 24 -18.65 2.79 -12.57
N VAL A 25 -19.93 2.80 -12.81
CA VAL A 25 -20.87 1.78 -12.33
C VAL A 25 -21.73 1.24 -13.48
N GLY A 26 -21.98 -0.06 -13.45
CA GLY A 26 -22.81 -0.71 -14.48
C GLY A 26 -22.28 -0.46 -15.90
N ASP A 27 -23.12 0.11 -16.75
CA ASP A 27 -22.83 0.33 -18.18
C ASP A 27 -22.08 1.64 -18.49
N ASP A 28 -21.65 2.41 -17.51
CA ASP A 28 -20.97 3.71 -17.70
C ASP A 28 -19.73 3.59 -18.58
N HIS A 29 -19.00 2.49 -18.47
CA HIS A 29 -17.81 2.22 -19.27
C HIS A 29 -18.08 2.28 -20.80
N ARG A 30 -19.33 2.02 -21.25
CA ARG A 30 -19.73 2.06 -22.66
C ARG A 30 -19.77 3.47 -23.25
N ARG A 31 -19.69 4.51 -22.41
CA ARG A 31 -19.59 5.90 -22.87
C ARG A 31 -18.19 6.23 -23.37
N ILE A 32 -17.15 5.68 -22.75
CA ILE A 32 -15.76 6.01 -22.99
C ILE A 32 -15.38 5.94 -24.49
N PRO A 33 -15.64 4.83 -25.23
CA PRO A 33 -15.26 4.73 -26.64
C PRO A 33 -15.97 5.72 -27.57
N LYS A 34 -17.02 6.37 -27.07
CA LYS A 34 -17.83 7.34 -27.84
C LYS A 34 -17.41 8.78 -27.59
N MET A 35 -16.47 8.99 -26.67
CA MET A 35 -15.98 10.30 -26.27
C MET A 35 -14.61 10.56 -26.89
N SER A 36 -14.31 11.83 -27.09
CA SER A 36 -13.01 12.28 -27.58
C SER A 36 -12.66 13.63 -26.96
N ALA A 37 -11.48 13.72 -26.37
CA ALA A 37 -10.94 14.95 -25.84
C ALA A 37 -9.42 14.81 -25.72
N LYS A 38 -8.72 15.91 -25.44
CA LYS A 38 -7.27 15.90 -25.22
C LYS A 38 -6.91 15.18 -23.92
N TYR A 39 -7.67 15.48 -22.87
CA TYR A 39 -7.41 14.95 -21.53
C TYR A 39 -8.64 14.27 -20.94
N MET A 40 -8.42 13.11 -20.31
CA MET A 40 -9.42 12.46 -19.49
C MET A 40 -8.87 12.23 -18.08
N PHE A 41 -9.66 12.55 -17.08
CA PHE A 41 -9.35 12.30 -15.67
C PHE A 41 -10.40 11.36 -15.08
N GLY A 42 -9.98 10.40 -14.28
CA GLY A 42 -10.89 9.48 -13.63
C GLY A 42 -10.23 8.59 -12.60
N HIS A 43 -10.95 7.55 -12.19
CA HIS A 43 -10.48 6.59 -11.21
C HIS A 43 -10.82 5.18 -11.72
N PHE A 44 -9.96 4.64 -12.56
CA PHE A 44 -10.23 3.44 -13.35
C PHE A 44 -9.48 2.24 -12.79
N GLU A 45 -10.10 1.08 -12.87
CA GLU A 45 -9.52 -0.22 -12.58
C GLU A 45 -9.28 -0.97 -13.89
N LEU A 46 -8.13 -0.73 -14.53
CA LEU A 46 -7.82 -1.28 -15.84
C LEU A 46 -6.98 -2.55 -15.76
N PRO A 47 -7.26 -3.55 -16.60
CA PRO A 47 -6.51 -4.79 -16.63
C PRO A 47 -5.05 -4.56 -17.04
N HIS A 48 -4.21 -5.50 -16.62
CA HIS A 48 -2.78 -5.55 -16.93
C HIS A 48 -1.94 -4.43 -16.34
N PHE A 49 -2.48 -3.54 -15.52
CA PHE A 49 -1.71 -2.61 -14.71
C PHE A 49 -1.34 -3.24 -13.38
N LYS A 50 -0.24 -2.82 -12.80
CA LYS A 50 0.23 -3.33 -11.51
C LYS A 50 -0.63 -2.75 -10.38
N MET A 51 -1.21 -3.64 -9.60
CA MET A 51 -1.88 -3.26 -8.35
C MET A 51 -0.85 -2.95 -7.26
N ASN A 52 0.23 -3.74 -7.24
CA ASN A 52 1.40 -3.59 -6.38
C ASN A 52 2.64 -4.19 -7.08
N ALA A 53 3.76 -4.31 -6.38
CA ALA A 53 5.01 -4.82 -6.95
C ALA A 53 4.92 -6.24 -7.55
N MET A 54 3.94 -7.05 -7.12
CA MET A 54 3.86 -8.49 -7.43
C MET A 54 2.62 -8.88 -8.23
N VAL A 55 1.55 -8.07 -8.20
CA VAL A 55 0.24 -8.45 -8.73
C VAL A 55 -0.21 -7.47 -9.80
N GLU A 56 -0.57 -8.00 -10.97
CA GLU A 56 -1.25 -7.26 -12.04
C GLU A 56 -2.76 -7.45 -11.95
N MET A 57 -3.50 -6.41 -12.33
CA MET A 57 -4.96 -6.46 -12.41
C MET A 57 -5.38 -7.44 -13.51
N PRO A 58 -6.17 -8.48 -13.18
CA PRO A 58 -6.68 -9.40 -14.18
C PRO A 58 -7.68 -8.72 -15.14
N ASP A 59 -7.86 -9.29 -16.31
CA ASP A 59 -8.87 -8.82 -17.27
C ASP A 59 -10.25 -9.40 -16.93
N HIS A 60 -11.13 -8.55 -16.45
CA HIS A 60 -12.54 -8.88 -16.19
C HIS A 60 -13.46 -8.59 -17.37
N GLY A 61 -12.91 -8.10 -18.50
CA GLY A 61 -13.61 -7.94 -19.77
C GLY A 61 -14.45 -6.69 -19.94
N GLU A 62 -14.65 -5.87 -18.90
CA GLU A 62 -15.57 -4.73 -18.95
C GLU A 62 -14.92 -3.47 -19.57
N VAL A 63 -13.76 -3.07 -19.09
CA VAL A 63 -13.05 -1.86 -19.53
C VAL A 63 -11.65 -2.22 -20.01
N LYS A 64 -11.30 -1.77 -21.22
CA LYS A 64 -9.99 -2.04 -21.82
C LYS A 64 -9.24 -0.75 -22.13
N VAL A 65 -7.92 -0.84 -22.18
CA VAL A 65 -7.06 0.30 -22.57
C VAL A 65 -7.47 0.87 -23.93
N GLU A 66 -7.89 0.04 -24.84
CA GLU A 66 -8.35 0.41 -26.20
C GLU A 66 -9.60 1.29 -26.19
N SER A 67 -10.42 1.21 -25.15
CA SER A 67 -11.63 2.05 -25.00
C SER A 67 -11.28 3.53 -24.89
N PHE A 68 -10.06 3.86 -24.49
CA PHE A 68 -9.59 5.24 -24.29
C PHE A 68 -8.90 5.83 -25.52
N GLY A 69 -9.03 5.22 -26.69
CA GLY A 69 -8.37 5.68 -27.91
C GLY A 69 -8.79 7.07 -28.42
N GLY A 70 -9.91 7.60 -27.93
CA GLY A 70 -10.38 8.96 -28.25
C GLY A 70 -9.68 10.08 -27.46
N PHE A 71 -8.75 9.76 -26.56
CA PHE A 71 -8.07 10.73 -25.70
C PHE A 71 -6.57 10.74 -25.99
N ASP A 72 -5.96 11.93 -26.01
CA ASP A 72 -4.49 12.05 -26.14
C ASP A 72 -3.82 11.51 -24.88
N ARG A 73 -4.37 11.85 -23.69
CA ARG A 73 -3.89 11.42 -22.39
C ARG A 73 -5.02 11.13 -21.43
N VAL A 74 -4.88 10.05 -20.68
CA VAL A 74 -5.78 9.67 -19.61
C VAL A 74 -4.98 9.62 -18.31
N PHE A 75 -5.46 10.30 -17.29
CA PHE A 75 -4.90 10.29 -15.95
C PHE A 75 -5.86 9.61 -14.99
N SER A 76 -5.38 8.57 -14.34
CA SER A 76 -6.19 7.76 -13.43
C SER A 76 -5.58 7.70 -12.03
N GLY A 77 -6.44 7.72 -11.01
CA GLY A 77 -6.15 7.20 -9.69
C GLY A 77 -6.35 5.68 -9.64
N HIS A 78 -6.65 5.13 -8.49
CA HIS A 78 -6.86 3.73 -8.11
C HIS A 78 -5.58 2.98 -7.76
N PHE A 79 -4.67 2.75 -8.71
CA PHE A 79 -3.43 2.04 -8.40
C PHE A 79 -2.40 2.96 -7.75
N HIS A 80 -1.80 2.49 -6.67
CA HIS A 80 -0.84 3.26 -5.88
C HIS A 80 0.49 3.46 -6.59
N LEU A 81 0.89 2.51 -7.44
CA LEU A 81 2.12 2.58 -8.19
C LEU A 81 1.97 3.52 -9.39
N ARG A 82 2.88 4.49 -9.53
CA ARG A 82 2.97 5.30 -10.74
C ARG A 82 3.39 4.42 -11.91
N GLN A 83 2.61 4.43 -12.98
CA GLN A 83 2.87 3.61 -14.16
C GLN A 83 2.14 4.18 -15.38
N GLN A 84 2.66 3.86 -16.56
CA GLN A 84 2.09 4.30 -17.83
C GLN A 84 2.07 3.14 -18.83
N LYS A 85 0.96 3.01 -19.55
CA LYS A 85 0.84 2.16 -20.74
C LYS A 85 0.03 2.90 -21.79
N LYS A 86 0.58 3.02 -23.02
CA LYS A 86 0.00 3.82 -24.10
C LYS A 86 -0.29 5.26 -23.62
N ASN A 87 -1.51 5.72 -23.79
CA ASN A 87 -1.98 7.05 -23.35
C ASN A 87 -2.52 7.06 -21.89
N ILE A 88 -2.55 5.93 -21.20
CA ILE A 88 -3.05 5.81 -19.82
C ILE A 88 -1.90 6.04 -18.84
N ASN A 89 -2.11 6.97 -17.90
CA ASN A 89 -1.17 7.33 -16.85
C ASN A 89 -1.84 7.15 -15.48
N TYR A 90 -1.37 6.20 -14.67
CA TYR A 90 -1.68 6.15 -13.25
C TYR A 90 -0.71 7.04 -12.51
N ILE A 91 -1.24 8.06 -11.84
CA ILE A 91 -0.42 9.07 -11.14
C ILE A 91 0.21 8.54 -9.86
N GLY A 92 -0.33 7.45 -9.32
CA GLY A 92 0.10 6.85 -8.06
C GLY A 92 -0.32 7.67 -6.83
N ASN A 93 0.08 7.21 -5.66
CA ASN A 93 -0.11 7.95 -4.41
C ASN A 93 0.89 9.09 -4.29
N CYS A 94 0.53 10.13 -3.53
CA CYS A 94 1.44 11.24 -3.24
C CYS A 94 2.59 10.84 -2.30
N PHE A 95 2.42 9.81 -1.48
CA PHE A 95 3.43 9.17 -0.62
C PHE A 95 3.01 7.73 -0.31
N PRO A 96 3.94 6.84 0.10
CA PRO A 96 3.60 5.48 0.52
C PRO A 96 2.62 5.47 1.69
N HIS A 97 1.59 4.63 1.63
CA HIS A 97 0.54 4.56 2.66
C HIS A 97 0.76 3.44 3.67
N ASN A 98 1.38 2.34 3.23
CA ASN A 98 1.59 1.16 4.05
C ASN A 98 2.70 0.27 3.47
N TYR A 99 2.89 -0.90 4.05
CA TYR A 99 3.93 -1.84 3.64
C TYR A 99 3.71 -2.53 2.28
N ALA A 100 2.52 -2.46 1.69
CA ALA A 100 2.33 -2.87 0.30
C ALA A 100 3.06 -1.94 -0.69
N ASP A 101 3.33 -0.70 -0.25
CA ASP A 101 4.11 0.30 -0.98
C ASP A 101 5.61 0.27 -0.62
N ALA A 102 6.06 -0.71 0.16
CA ALA A 102 7.44 -0.79 0.60
C ALA A 102 8.41 -0.87 -0.59
N GLY A 103 9.46 -0.05 -0.54
CA GLY A 103 10.46 0.00 -1.60
C GLY A 103 10.16 0.98 -2.74
N ASP A 104 8.92 1.45 -2.87
CA ASP A 104 8.55 2.46 -3.86
C ASP A 104 8.53 3.85 -3.20
N ALA A 105 9.59 4.62 -3.45
CA ALA A 105 9.74 5.97 -2.93
C ALA A 105 9.54 7.05 -4.02
N ASP A 106 9.36 6.65 -5.29
CA ASP A 106 9.10 7.59 -6.40
C ASP A 106 7.62 7.99 -6.44
N ARG A 107 7.23 8.78 -5.45
CA ARG A 107 5.86 9.24 -5.25
C ARG A 107 5.83 10.75 -5.08
N GLY A 108 4.66 11.33 -5.33
CA GLY A 108 4.52 12.77 -5.22
C GLY A 108 3.29 13.29 -5.93
N MET A 109 3.26 14.58 -6.17
CA MET A 109 2.23 15.23 -6.97
C MET A 109 2.61 15.26 -8.45
N MET A 110 1.59 15.30 -9.30
CA MET A 110 1.72 15.60 -10.71
C MET A 110 1.26 17.03 -10.97
N ILE A 111 2.09 17.79 -11.71
CA ILE A 111 1.72 19.08 -12.29
C ILE A 111 1.59 18.87 -13.79
N LEU A 112 0.44 19.25 -14.34
CA LEU A 112 0.16 19.20 -15.76
C LEU A 112 -0.10 20.63 -16.25
N GLU A 113 0.77 21.12 -17.10
CA GLU A 113 0.51 22.29 -17.92
C GLU A 113 -0.10 21.85 -19.25
N TRP A 114 -1.16 22.54 -19.69
CA TRP A 114 -1.87 22.14 -20.90
C TRP A 114 -0.94 22.13 -22.12
N GLY A 115 -0.87 20.99 -22.79
CA GLY A 115 0.00 20.80 -23.96
C GLY A 115 1.42 20.35 -23.65
N SER A 116 1.78 20.25 -22.38
CA SER A 116 3.12 19.82 -21.93
C SER A 116 3.12 18.38 -21.39
N GLU A 117 4.32 17.84 -21.18
CA GLU A 117 4.51 16.60 -20.45
C GLU A 117 4.24 16.82 -18.95
N PRO A 118 3.62 15.86 -18.24
CA PRO A 118 3.43 15.96 -16.81
C PRO A 118 4.76 15.94 -16.05
N VAL A 119 4.88 16.80 -15.05
CA VAL A 119 6.04 16.87 -14.16
C VAL A 119 5.66 16.35 -12.79
N TYR A 120 6.49 15.47 -12.23
CA TYR A 120 6.25 14.86 -10.93
C TYR A 120 7.17 15.45 -9.87
N HIS A 121 6.63 15.76 -8.71
CA HIS A 121 7.33 16.35 -7.58
C HIS A 121 7.18 15.46 -6.35
N SER A 122 8.29 14.96 -5.84
CA SER A 122 8.32 14.21 -4.59
C SER A 122 8.27 15.13 -3.37
N TRP A 123 7.75 14.62 -2.25
CA TRP A 123 7.72 15.35 -0.99
C TRP A 123 9.02 15.11 -0.20
N PRO A 124 9.76 16.14 0.15
CA PRO A 124 10.87 16.00 1.09
C PRO A 124 10.36 15.49 2.45
N GLY A 125 11.03 14.46 2.99
CA GLY A 125 10.67 13.89 4.28
C GLY A 125 9.33 13.13 4.31
N GLN A 126 8.84 12.68 3.16
CA GLN A 126 7.67 11.79 3.11
C GLN A 126 7.90 10.52 3.95
N PRO A 127 6.83 9.91 4.53
CA PRO A 127 6.97 8.64 5.20
C PRO A 127 7.44 7.57 4.22
N LEU A 128 8.38 6.76 4.65
CA LEU A 128 8.91 5.65 3.87
C LEU A 128 8.57 4.34 4.57
N TYR A 129 8.26 3.32 3.79
CA TYR A 129 8.05 1.96 4.27
C TYR A 129 9.15 1.05 3.72
N ARG A 130 9.76 0.25 4.58
CA ARG A 130 10.79 -0.73 4.19
C ARG A 130 10.56 -2.05 4.90
N VAL A 131 10.87 -3.13 4.18
CA VAL A 131 11.02 -4.46 4.75
C VAL A 131 12.51 -4.81 4.59
N LEU A 132 13.19 -5.03 5.70
CA LEU A 132 14.64 -5.23 5.77
C LEU A 132 14.93 -6.48 6.59
N LYS A 133 16.11 -7.05 6.41
CA LYS A 133 16.63 -8.11 7.27
C LYS A 133 17.39 -7.52 8.45
N LEU A 134 17.35 -8.18 9.62
CA LEU A 134 18.07 -7.71 10.79
C LEU A 134 19.58 -7.61 10.54
N SER A 135 20.15 -8.60 9.85
CA SER A 135 21.56 -8.58 9.44
C SER A 135 21.92 -7.32 8.64
N GLN A 136 21.08 -6.93 7.68
CA GLN A 136 21.29 -5.72 6.87
C GLN A 136 21.21 -4.46 7.71
N VAL A 137 20.27 -4.42 8.68
CA VAL A 137 20.10 -3.27 9.56
C VAL A 137 21.30 -3.09 10.45
N ILE A 138 21.80 -4.16 11.06
CA ILE A 138 22.99 -4.11 11.93
C ILE A 138 24.21 -3.61 11.15
N ASP A 139 24.43 -4.13 9.94
CA ASP A 139 25.63 -3.83 9.15
C ASP A 139 25.60 -2.42 8.53
N SER A 140 24.42 -1.89 8.23
CA SER A 140 24.27 -0.74 7.35
C SER A 140 23.26 0.31 7.83
N ALA A 141 22.83 0.27 9.08
CA ALA A 141 21.83 1.18 9.62
C ALA A 141 21.99 2.66 9.19
N PRO A 142 23.20 3.27 9.29
CA PRO A 142 23.36 4.68 8.90
C PRO A 142 23.12 4.99 7.43
N LYS A 143 23.14 3.95 6.56
CA LYS A 143 22.93 4.12 5.11
C LYS A 143 21.49 3.85 4.68
N ILE A 144 20.75 3.07 5.45
CA ILE A 144 19.44 2.54 5.05
C ILE A 144 18.30 3.05 5.91
N LEU A 145 18.57 3.48 7.15
CA LEU A 145 17.57 4.05 8.04
C LEU A 145 17.57 5.57 7.92
N VAL A 146 16.41 6.14 7.68
CA VAL A 146 16.23 7.59 7.60
C VAL A 146 15.05 8.04 8.48
N PRO A 147 15.05 9.28 8.97
CA PRO A 147 13.97 9.79 9.80
C PRO A 147 12.58 9.63 9.16
N ASN A 148 11.57 9.46 10.00
CA ASN A 148 10.16 9.25 9.60
C ASN A 148 9.86 7.93 8.86
N MET A 149 10.79 6.98 8.84
CA MET A 149 10.61 5.68 8.20
C MET A 149 9.79 4.73 9.09
N HIS A 150 8.95 3.92 8.46
CA HIS A 150 8.34 2.72 9.02
C HIS A 150 9.12 1.50 8.52
N VAL A 151 9.59 0.68 9.44
CA VAL A 151 10.46 -0.46 9.10
C VAL A 151 9.87 -1.75 9.68
N ARG A 152 9.77 -2.76 8.84
CA ARG A 152 9.63 -4.16 9.25
C ARG A 152 10.96 -4.85 9.11
N VAL A 153 11.41 -5.47 10.19
CA VAL A 153 12.70 -6.16 10.24
C VAL A 153 12.47 -7.64 10.43
N GLU A 154 12.83 -8.41 9.43
CA GLU A 154 12.83 -9.86 9.46
C GLU A 154 14.03 -10.35 10.29
N LEU A 155 13.78 -11.17 11.31
CA LEU A 155 14.82 -11.74 12.17
C LEU A 155 15.47 -12.93 11.44
N ASP A 156 16.45 -12.64 10.59
CA ASP A 156 17.17 -13.62 9.76
C ASP A 156 18.46 -14.15 10.42
N ILE A 157 18.74 -13.71 11.65
CA ILE A 157 19.84 -14.18 12.47
C ILE A 157 19.31 -14.64 13.82
N ASP A 158 20.04 -15.52 14.47
CA ASP A 158 19.72 -16.00 15.80
C ASP A 158 19.99 -14.88 16.83
N ILE A 159 18.95 -14.47 17.53
CA ILE A 159 18.98 -13.35 18.48
C ILE A 159 17.90 -13.55 19.54
N SER A 160 18.22 -13.23 20.79
CA SER A 160 17.25 -13.29 21.89
C SER A 160 16.19 -12.17 21.74
N TYR A 161 15.05 -12.40 22.35
CA TYR A 161 13.97 -11.39 22.39
C TYR A 161 14.43 -10.07 23.04
N GLU A 162 15.22 -10.15 24.09
CA GLU A 162 15.74 -8.98 24.81
C GLU A 162 16.70 -8.16 23.94
N GLU A 163 17.62 -8.82 23.24
CA GLU A 163 18.55 -8.16 22.31
C GLU A 163 17.80 -7.54 21.13
N ALA A 164 16.84 -8.25 20.55
CA ALA A 164 16.04 -7.74 19.44
C ALA A 164 15.25 -6.48 19.84
N ASN A 165 14.63 -6.47 21.03
CA ASN A 165 13.95 -5.28 21.53
C ASN A 165 14.91 -4.14 21.85
N PHE A 166 16.07 -4.42 22.41
CA PHE A 166 17.09 -3.41 22.66
C PHE A 166 17.55 -2.73 21.35
N ILE A 167 17.81 -3.51 20.31
CA ILE A 167 18.14 -3.01 18.97
C ILE A 167 17.00 -2.14 18.43
N LYS A 168 15.76 -2.64 18.49
CA LYS A 168 14.58 -1.91 18.05
C LYS A 168 14.47 -0.56 18.73
N ASP A 169 14.51 -0.51 20.06
CA ASP A 169 14.33 0.72 20.83
C ASP A 169 15.47 1.72 20.57
N THR A 170 16.69 1.21 20.45
CA THR A 170 17.87 2.00 20.11
C THR A 170 17.72 2.62 18.72
N PHE A 171 17.39 1.82 17.72
CA PHE A 171 17.30 2.31 16.34
C PHE A 171 16.11 3.24 16.11
N VAL A 172 14.97 2.99 16.74
CA VAL A 172 13.83 3.90 16.69
C VAL A 172 14.23 5.28 17.19
N LYS A 173 14.97 5.34 18.30
CA LYS A 173 15.42 6.58 18.90
C LYS A 173 16.52 7.26 18.08
N ASP A 174 17.58 6.53 17.75
CA ASP A 174 18.80 7.09 17.15
C ASP A 174 18.58 7.56 15.71
N TYR A 175 17.71 6.88 14.97
CA TYR A 175 17.36 7.22 13.59
C TYR A 175 16.03 7.98 13.46
N ASN A 176 15.37 8.33 14.57
CA ASN A 176 14.07 9.01 14.58
C ASN A 176 13.05 8.32 13.68
N LEU A 177 12.96 6.98 13.79
CA LEU A 177 11.99 6.19 13.03
C LEU A 177 10.58 6.41 13.59
N ARG A 178 9.57 6.31 12.74
CA ARG A 178 8.18 6.28 13.20
C ARG A 178 7.80 4.96 13.84
N GLU A 179 8.34 3.89 13.30
CA GLU A 179 8.04 2.53 13.75
C GLU A 179 9.16 1.57 13.33
N MET A 180 9.46 0.60 14.19
CA MET A 180 10.22 -0.60 13.83
C MET A 180 9.48 -1.81 14.40
N ALA A 181 8.96 -2.66 13.51
CA ALA A 181 8.33 -3.93 13.87
C ALA A 181 9.28 -5.08 13.56
N LEU A 182 9.46 -5.98 14.55
CA LEU A 182 10.28 -7.18 14.39
C LEU A 182 9.40 -8.34 13.93
N ILE A 183 9.79 -9.03 12.87
CA ILE A 183 9.02 -10.12 12.27
C ILE A 183 9.88 -11.40 12.32
N PRO A 184 9.45 -12.43 13.05
CA PRO A 184 10.12 -13.72 13.01
C PRO A 184 10.07 -14.31 11.60
N VAL A 185 11.20 -14.79 11.10
CA VAL A 185 11.22 -15.60 9.88
C VAL A 185 10.72 -16.98 10.25
N LYS A 186 9.64 -17.45 9.60
CA LYS A 186 9.18 -18.82 9.78
C LYS A 186 10.31 -19.76 9.34
N SER A 187 10.95 -20.43 10.29
CA SER A 187 11.82 -21.56 9.95
C SER A 187 10.96 -22.66 9.31
N SER A 188 11.29 -23.07 8.14
CA SER A 188 10.62 -24.19 7.43
C SER A 188 10.98 -25.58 8.00
N ALA A 189 11.47 -25.63 9.23
CA ALA A 189 11.76 -26.88 9.94
C ALA A 189 10.94 -26.94 11.23
N VAL A 190 9.95 -27.80 11.23
CA VAL A 190 9.35 -28.33 12.46
C VAL A 190 10.38 -29.33 13.01
N ASP A 191 11.35 -28.85 13.77
CA ASP A 191 12.18 -29.72 14.60
C ASP A 191 11.49 -29.89 15.96
N THR A 192 11.06 -31.10 16.21
CA THR A 192 10.34 -31.55 17.40
C THR A 192 11.24 -31.86 18.60
N ASP A 193 12.50 -31.41 18.61
CA ASP A 193 13.43 -31.64 19.73
C ASP A 193 14.12 -30.35 20.15
N MET A 194 13.47 -29.58 21.03
CA MET A 194 14.10 -28.42 21.65
C MET A 194 14.12 -28.54 23.19
N ALA A 195 15.26 -28.15 23.76
CA ALA A 195 15.54 -28.17 25.19
C ALA A 195 14.72 -27.13 25.98
N PRO A 196 14.45 -27.32 27.29
CA PRO A 196 13.65 -26.36 28.06
C PRO A 196 14.43 -25.07 28.29
N GLY A 197 13.95 -23.97 27.67
CA GLY A 197 14.49 -22.62 27.82
C GLY A 197 14.47 -21.74 26.57
N GLU A 198 14.12 -22.28 25.41
CA GLU A 198 14.03 -21.51 24.18
C GLU A 198 12.69 -20.78 24.05
N VAL A 199 12.77 -19.48 23.79
CA VAL A 199 11.59 -18.63 23.58
C VAL A 199 10.95 -19.01 22.25
N LYS A 200 9.85 -19.74 22.29
CA LYS A 200 8.98 -19.93 21.11
C LYS A 200 8.31 -18.59 20.83
N PHE A 201 8.56 -18.01 19.67
CA PHE A 201 7.65 -17.01 19.14
C PHE A 201 6.32 -17.72 18.83
N GLU A 202 5.32 -17.45 19.63
CA GLU A 202 3.97 -17.98 19.42
C GLU A 202 3.47 -17.54 18.03
N SER A 203 2.80 -18.43 17.33
CA SER A 203 2.15 -18.06 16.07
C SER A 203 1.07 -17.02 16.36
N VAL A 204 0.72 -16.18 15.37
CA VAL A 204 -0.38 -15.21 15.50
C VAL A 204 -1.66 -15.91 15.97
N ASP A 205 -1.94 -17.12 15.47
CA ASP A 205 -3.07 -17.94 15.87
C ASP A 205 -3.00 -18.32 17.35
N GLN A 206 -1.82 -18.62 17.85
CA GLN A 206 -1.61 -18.96 19.25
C GLN A 206 -1.80 -17.75 20.16
N ILE A 207 -1.24 -16.61 19.79
CA ILE A 207 -1.41 -15.34 20.52
C ILE A 207 -2.90 -14.94 20.56
N VAL A 208 -3.59 -15.00 19.42
CA VAL A 208 -5.01 -14.66 19.35
C VAL A 208 -5.85 -15.65 20.15
N THR A 209 -5.57 -16.95 20.06
CA THR A 209 -6.25 -17.97 20.83
C THR A 209 -6.10 -17.75 22.34
N ASP A 210 -4.87 -17.46 22.79
CA ASP A 210 -4.59 -17.21 24.22
C ASP A 210 -5.25 -15.92 24.69
N GLN A 211 -5.21 -14.86 23.90
CA GLN A 211 -5.91 -13.61 24.20
C GLN A 211 -7.42 -13.81 24.29
N LEU A 212 -8.03 -14.50 23.33
CA LEU A 212 -9.47 -14.77 23.32
C LEU A 212 -9.90 -15.70 24.46
N THR A 213 -9.04 -16.65 24.86
CA THR A 213 -9.33 -17.58 25.96
C THR A 213 -9.29 -16.89 27.33
N ASN A 214 -8.40 -15.90 27.48
CA ASN A 214 -8.17 -15.19 28.73
C ASN A 214 -8.90 -13.85 28.83
N ILE A 215 -9.76 -13.52 27.88
CA ILE A 215 -10.51 -12.27 27.90
C ILE A 215 -11.56 -12.29 29.03
N GLU A 216 -11.46 -11.33 29.94
CA GLU A 216 -12.48 -11.10 30.95
C GLU A 216 -13.39 -9.96 30.48
N SER A 217 -14.65 -10.28 30.17
CA SER A 217 -15.61 -9.29 29.72
C SER A 217 -17.02 -9.66 30.16
N GLU A 218 -17.76 -8.68 30.66
CA GLU A 218 -19.20 -8.81 30.94
C GLU A 218 -20.07 -8.76 29.67
N PHE A 219 -19.50 -8.32 28.55
CA PHE A 219 -20.23 -8.09 27.29
C PHE A 219 -20.00 -9.16 26.23
N TYR A 220 -18.95 -9.95 26.36
CA TYR A 220 -18.55 -10.92 25.34
C TYR A 220 -18.29 -12.30 25.95
N ASP A 221 -18.79 -13.35 25.29
CA ASP A 221 -18.48 -14.74 25.62
C ASP A 221 -17.16 -15.16 24.96
N PRO A 222 -16.10 -15.43 25.73
CA PRO A 222 -14.80 -15.85 25.18
C PRO A 222 -14.88 -17.11 24.33
N LYS A 223 -15.73 -18.07 24.71
CA LYS A 223 -15.90 -19.31 23.97
C LYS A 223 -16.55 -19.10 22.61
N LEU A 224 -17.50 -18.18 22.53
CA LEU A 224 -18.13 -17.80 21.27
C LEU A 224 -17.15 -17.08 20.35
N LEU A 225 -16.36 -16.15 20.88
CA LEU A 225 -15.33 -15.43 20.12
C LEU A 225 -14.28 -16.40 19.57
N LEU A 226 -13.79 -17.32 20.40
CA LEU A 226 -12.83 -18.33 19.97
C LEU A 226 -13.40 -19.21 18.87
N LYS A 227 -14.65 -19.66 19.00
CA LYS A 227 -15.32 -20.46 17.97
C LYS A 227 -15.49 -19.70 16.65
N ILE A 228 -15.79 -18.40 16.69
CA ILE A 228 -15.87 -17.56 15.49
C ILE A 228 -14.49 -17.48 14.84
N TYR A 229 -13.45 -17.18 15.61
CA TYR A 229 -12.08 -17.07 15.09
C TYR A 229 -11.58 -18.36 14.43
N GLN A 230 -11.88 -19.52 15.00
CA GLN A 230 -11.49 -20.83 14.46
C GLN A 230 -12.22 -21.22 13.16
N ASN A 231 -13.30 -20.50 12.79
CA ASN A 231 -14.08 -20.74 11.58
C ASN A 231 -13.87 -19.65 10.49
N LEU A 232 -12.94 -18.72 10.69
CA LEU A 232 -12.48 -17.75 9.69
C LEU A 232 -11.33 -18.34 8.87
#